data_17b5faad4243e3b9687f80f35be350b3
#
_entry.id   17b5faad4243e3b9687f80f35be350b3
#
_cell.length_a   1.000
_cell.length_b   1.000
_cell.length_c   1.000
_cell.angle_alpha   90.00
_cell.angle_beta   90.00
_cell.angle_gamma   90.00
#
_symmetry.space_group_name_H-M   'P 1'
#
loop_
_entity.id
_entity.type
_entity.pdbx_description
1 polymer ?
#
loop_
_entity_poly.entity_id
_entity_poly.type
_entity_poly.pdbx_seq_one_letter_code
_entity_poly.pdbx_strand_id
1 'polypeptide(L)'
;MNKKMHALGVAIIAAIVYLLVFILAFTPVITTRGTQKLGIISGRILLNTADLDEDDYDDLREDLEDDIADVDDASIVSLVKICKYYVQYSDSLYESGVSSFMLIFVFLALLLFAECLLVLCSAVFLIQAIVAVIKRDETENSFCQNCCVLLGFWLLECFIVDIWDKSDVWKMNYTGTHKAIAVILMIAVILCVGNALIRALTGQNKKLFPAHIASLVFLVIAVAGCFVMRMDAFNIEQKMEVTYYDSRGYEDNNYDDREDEDVSLANVTKNTIFTITDEAVNIGTKVANNSSVAKTNVLTKYTGGVVNFGVCALIILVLVIVLLFLNIGSVRTFTAGICADSSHMIKQIVVSVLSVIILVAVYILLNHAYSGLEDTVSKFCTSAKEKYDSTYEADLSFDITMKFGFILMIVLQVAYVIGAVLQNILLGMAKQNVPQPEIGQNYGYYNNAGNNMNPGMNYGNNNVNPGMNYGNNNVNPGMNYGN
;
A
#
# COMPACT_ATOMS: atom_id res chain seq x y z
N MET A 1 -19.91 -27.95 23.15
CA MET A 1 -19.76 -28.20 21.68
C MET A 1 -18.39 -28.83 21.45
N ASN A 2 -18.29 -29.91 20.69
CA ASN A 2 -17.02 -30.63 20.46
C ASN A 2 -16.06 -29.70 19.70
N LYS A 3 -14.82 -29.49 20.18
CA LYS A 3 -13.82 -28.60 19.54
C LYS A 3 -13.66 -28.87 18.04
N LYS A 4 -13.72 -30.14 17.65
CA LYS A 4 -13.63 -30.54 16.22
C LYS A 4 -14.83 -30.08 15.38
N MET A 5 -16.04 -30.02 15.96
CA MET A 5 -17.21 -29.48 15.24
C MET A 5 -17.12 -27.96 15.07
N HIS A 6 -16.61 -27.26 16.08
CA HIS A 6 -16.39 -25.83 15.99
C HIS A 6 -15.34 -25.49 14.92
N ALA A 7 -14.19 -26.19 14.94
CA ALA A 7 -13.13 -26.01 13.94
C ALA A 7 -13.65 -26.26 12.50
N LEU A 8 -14.43 -27.33 12.31
CA LEU A 8 -15.06 -27.62 11.02
C LEU A 8 -16.01 -26.50 10.58
N GLY A 9 -16.83 -25.97 11.52
CA GLY A 9 -17.75 -24.86 11.22
C GLY A 9 -17.01 -23.60 10.76
N VAL A 10 -15.95 -23.22 11.46
CA VAL A 10 -15.12 -22.06 11.08
C VAL A 10 -14.44 -22.27 9.72
N ALA A 11 -13.90 -23.47 9.46
CA ALA A 11 -13.27 -23.78 8.17
C ALA A 11 -14.26 -23.72 6.99
N ILE A 12 -15.51 -24.17 7.19
CA ILE A 12 -16.57 -24.06 6.17
C ILE A 12 -16.92 -22.59 5.91
N ILE A 13 -17.11 -21.79 6.97
CA ILE A 13 -17.39 -20.36 6.84
C ILE A 13 -16.23 -19.66 6.10
N ALA A 14 -14.99 -19.97 6.46
CA ALA A 14 -13.82 -19.42 5.79
C ALA A 14 -13.81 -19.77 4.29
N ALA A 15 -14.09 -21.03 3.94
CA ALA A 15 -14.16 -21.44 2.54
C ALA A 15 -15.26 -20.70 1.76
N ILE A 16 -16.43 -20.49 2.37
CA ILE A 16 -17.52 -19.72 1.74
C ILE A 16 -17.13 -18.26 1.54
N VAL A 17 -16.56 -17.61 2.56
CA VAL A 17 -16.11 -16.22 2.48
C VAL A 17 -15.06 -16.03 1.38
N TYR A 18 -14.02 -16.90 1.35
CA TYR A 18 -12.97 -16.79 0.35
C TYR A 18 -13.47 -17.10 -1.06
N LEU A 19 -14.41 -18.04 -1.21
CA LEU A 19 -15.05 -18.32 -2.50
C LEU A 19 -15.85 -17.11 -3.01
N LEU A 20 -16.62 -16.46 -2.13
CA LEU A 20 -17.37 -15.25 -2.48
C LEU A 20 -16.43 -14.12 -2.88
N VAL A 21 -15.37 -13.87 -2.10
CA VAL A 21 -14.36 -12.84 -2.44
C VAL A 21 -13.67 -13.17 -3.77
N PHE A 22 -13.29 -14.44 -3.98
CA PHE A 22 -12.68 -14.89 -5.24
C PHE A 22 -13.57 -14.62 -6.45
N ILE A 23 -14.85 -14.95 -6.35
CA ILE A 23 -15.80 -14.70 -7.46
C ILE A 23 -16.00 -13.20 -7.69
N LEU A 24 -16.17 -12.41 -6.62
CA LEU A 24 -16.40 -10.98 -6.70
C LEU A 24 -15.16 -10.21 -7.19
N ALA A 25 -13.95 -10.71 -6.93
CA ALA A 25 -12.71 -10.11 -7.39
C ALA A 25 -12.51 -10.15 -8.92
N PHE A 26 -13.30 -10.92 -9.66
CA PHE A 26 -13.33 -10.84 -11.13
C PHE A 26 -14.30 -9.77 -11.66
N THR A 27 -15.03 -9.10 -10.77
CA THR A 27 -15.94 -8.03 -11.18
C THR A 27 -15.20 -6.68 -11.19
N PRO A 28 -15.68 -5.71 -11.99
CA PRO A 28 -14.98 -4.43 -12.10
C PRO A 28 -14.88 -3.69 -10.76
N VAL A 29 -13.74 -3.07 -10.50
CA VAL A 29 -13.53 -2.17 -9.34
C VAL A 29 -14.31 -0.87 -9.51
N ILE A 30 -14.18 -0.25 -10.69
CA ILE A 30 -14.81 1.01 -11.05
C ILE A 30 -15.53 0.89 -12.37
N THR A 31 -16.49 1.79 -12.57
CA THR A 31 -17.16 1.99 -13.86
C THR A 31 -17.19 3.48 -14.22
N THR A 32 -17.09 3.73 -15.53
CA THR A 32 -17.23 5.05 -16.14
C THR A 32 -18.36 5.00 -17.19
N ARG A 33 -18.90 6.13 -17.60
CA ARG A 33 -20.05 6.17 -18.55
C ARG A 33 -19.94 7.31 -19.54
N GLY A 34 -20.55 7.13 -20.71
CA GLY A 34 -20.68 8.15 -21.74
C GLY A 34 -19.33 8.49 -22.39
N THR A 35 -19.06 9.76 -22.62
CA THR A 35 -17.81 10.26 -23.21
C THR A 35 -16.61 10.09 -22.28
N GLN A 36 -16.83 9.64 -21.05
CA GLN A 36 -15.81 9.38 -20.04
C GLN A 36 -15.51 7.87 -19.90
N LYS A 37 -15.93 7.05 -20.86
CA LYS A 37 -15.58 5.62 -20.88
C LYS A 37 -14.08 5.44 -20.79
N LEU A 38 -13.63 4.47 -19.98
CA LEU A 38 -12.21 4.19 -19.74
C LEU A 38 -11.44 3.94 -21.05
N GLY A 39 -12.04 3.17 -21.95
CA GLY A 39 -11.48 2.89 -23.27
C GLY A 39 -11.35 4.13 -24.15
N ILE A 40 -12.37 5.00 -24.21
CA ILE A 40 -12.33 6.24 -24.97
C ILE A 40 -11.23 7.17 -24.47
N ILE A 41 -11.11 7.32 -23.15
CA ILE A 41 -10.08 8.19 -22.56
C ILE A 41 -8.69 7.61 -22.84
N SER A 42 -8.50 6.32 -22.59
CA SER A 42 -7.24 5.63 -22.85
C SER A 42 -6.86 5.69 -24.33
N GLY A 43 -7.79 5.45 -25.23
CA GLY A 43 -7.57 5.52 -26.67
C GLY A 43 -7.23 6.93 -27.15
N ARG A 44 -7.91 7.96 -26.68
CA ARG A 44 -7.60 9.36 -27.01
C ARG A 44 -6.20 9.77 -26.57
N ILE A 45 -5.80 9.34 -25.39
CA ILE A 45 -4.46 9.64 -24.90
C ILE A 45 -3.43 8.93 -25.79
N LEU A 46 -3.65 7.67 -26.12
CA LEU A 46 -2.78 6.92 -27.00
C LEU A 46 -2.63 7.62 -28.35
N LEU A 47 -3.74 7.95 -29.02
CA LEU A 47 -3.77 8.63 -30.30
C LEU A 47 -3.12 10.03 -30.28
N ASN A 48 -3.29 10.77 -29.18
CA ASN A 48 -2.73 12.13 -29.06
C ASN A 48 -1.24 12.14 -28.72
N THR A 49 -0.70 11.02 -28.29
CA THR A 49 0.67 10.94 -27.77
C THR A 49 1.59 10.09 -28.61
N ALA A 50 1.05 9.21 -29.46
CA ALA A 50 1.84 8.41 -30.36
C ALA A 50 2.32 9.28 -31.55
N ASP A 51 3.63 9.27 -31.80
CA ASP A 51 4.23 9.88 -32.99
C ASP A 51 4.22 8.82 -34.10
N LEU A 52 3.06 8.70 -34.79
CA LEU A 52 2.80 7.70 -35.80
C LEU A 52 2.68 8.39 -37.16
N ASP A 53 3.03 7.69 -38.20
CA ASP A 53 2.71 8.13 -39.57
C ASP A 53 1.18 8.00 -39.83
N GLU A 54 0.72 8.54 -40.96
CA GLU A 54 -0.72 8.66 -41.24
C GLU A 54 -1.39 7.29 -41.37
N ASP A 55 -0.70 6.30 -41.91
CA ASP A 55 -1.21 4.94 -42.11
C ASP A 55 -1.27 4.18 -40.76
N ASP A 56 -0.23 4.23 -39.95
CA ASP A 56 -0.18 3.62 -38.61
C ASP A 56 -1.15 4.28 -37.65
N TYR A 57 -1.41 5.59 -37.78
CA TYR A 57 -2.40 6.31 -36.98
C TYR A 57 -3.83 5.87 -37.31
N ASP A 58 -4.17 5.70 -38.57
CA ASP A 58 -5.51 5.25 -38.97
C ASP A 58 -5.76 3.80 -38.56
N ASP A 59 -4.75 2.90 -38.67
CA ASP A 59 -4.82 1.52 -38.19
C ASP A 59 -4.99 1.46 -36.67
N LEU A 60 -4.22 2.24 -35.91
CA LEU A 60 -4.38 2.32 -34.46
C LEU A 60 -5.75 2.83 -34.05
N ARG A 61 -6.28 3.82 -34.79
CA ARG A 61 -7.58 4.39 -34.51
C ARG A 61 -8.70 3.38 -34.75
N GLU A 62 -8.65 2.63 -35.83
CA GLU A 62 -9.63 1.58 -36.15
C GLU A 62 -9.58 0.46 -35.08
N ASP A 63 -8.41 -0.03 -34.73
CA ASP A 63 -8.20 -1.02 -33.68
C ASP A 63 -8.73 -0.54 -32.30
N LEU A 64 -8.51 0.73 -31.95
CA LEU A 64 -8.98 1.30 -30.69
C LEU A 64 -10.48 1.49 -30.65
N GLU A 65 -11.10 1.90 -31.76
CA GLU A 65 -12.56 2.04 -31.87
C GLU A 65 -13.25 0.69 -31.75
N ASP A 66 -12.72 -0.36 -32.36
CA ASP A 66 -13.30 -1.70 -32.35
C ASP A 66 -13.09 -2.46 -31.03
N ASP A 67 -11.88 -2.39 -30.48
CA ASP A 67 -11.49 -3.26 -29.35
C ASP A 67 -11.71 -2.64 -27.96
N ILE A 68 -11.52 -1.33 -27.79
CA ILE A 68 -11.53 -0.71 -26.45
C ILE A 68 -12.44 0.49 -26.28
N ALA A 69 -12.96 1.11 -27.34
CA ALA A 69 -13.81 2.30 -27.21
C ALA A 69 -15.07 2.07 -26.36
N ASP A 70 -15.60 0.86 -26.37
CA ASP A 70 -16.79 0.48 -25.58
C ASP A 70 -16.47 0.05 -24.15
N VAL A 71 -15.20 -0.02 -23.77
CA VAL A 71 -14.79 -0.40 -22.41
C VAL A 71 -15.14 0.73 -21.45
N ASP A 72 -16.09 0.50 -20.56
CA ASP A 72 -16.55 1.44 -19.54
C ASP A 72 -16.22 1.02 -18.11
N ASP A 73 -15.59 -0.15 -17.95
CA ASP A 73 -15.26 -0.73 -16.66
C ASP A 73 -13.75 -1.01 -16.50
N ALA A 74 -13.30 -1.16 -15.25
CA ALA A 74 -11.97 -1.58 -14.90
C ALA A 74 -12.00 -2.99 -14.29
N SER A 75 -12.39 -3.98 -15.06
CA SER A 75 -12.21 -5.40 -14.75
C SER A 75 -10.84 -5.89 -15.21
N ILE A 76 -10.38 -7.04 -14.70
CA ILE A 76 -9.10 -7.65 -15.12
C ILE A 76 -9.03 -7.79 -16.64
N VAL A 77 -10.11 -8.23 -17.28
CA VAL A 77 -10.16 -8.42 -18.74
C VAL A 77 -10.02 -7.08 -19.47
N SER A 78 -10.75 -6.08 -19.03
CA SER A 78 -10.70 -4.73 -19.60
C SER A 78 -9.34 -4.08 -19.43
N LEU A 79 -8.76 -4.18 -18.22
CA LEU A 79 -7.43 -3.63 -17.92
C LEU A 79 -6.33 -4.31 -18.75
N VAL A 80 -6.39 -5.65 -18.90
CA VAL A 80 -5.44 -6.39 -19.74
C VAL A 80 -5.53 -5.94 -21.20
N LYS A 81 -6.75 -5.76 -21.73
CA LYS A 81 -6.94 -5.26 -23.10
C LYS A 81 -6.26 -3.90 -23.29
N ILE A 82 -6.60 -2.94 -22.45
CA ILE A 82 -6.05 -1.58 -22.53
C ILE A 82 -4.52 -1.60 -22.38
N CYS A 83 -3.99 -2.28 -21.35
CA CYS A 83 -2.55 -2.38 -21.13
C CYS A 83 -1.80 -3.01 -22.33
N LYS A 84 -2.42 -3.96 -23.03
CA LYS A 84 -1.83 -4.57 -24.23
C LYS A 84 -1.50 -3.52 -25.29
N TYR A 85 -2.44 -2.61 -25.58
CA TYR A 85 -2.21 -1.53 -26.54
C TYR A 85 -1.10 -0.58 -26.10
N TYR A 86 -1.08 -0.21 -24.83
CA TYR A 86 -0.02 0.63 -24.28
C TYR A 86 1.38 -0.01 -24.41
N VAL A 87 1.48 -1.32 -24.27
CA VAL A 87 2.76 -2.05 -24.46
C VAL A 87 3.10 -2.15 -25.96
N GLN A 88 2.11 -2.41 -26.81
CA GLN A 88 2.31 -2.57 -28.24
C GLN A 88 2.87 -1.29 -28.91
N TYR A 89 2.40 -0.12 -28.47
CA TYR A 89 2.81 1.18 -29.01
C TYR A 89 3.82 1.91 -28.12
N SER A 90 4.48 1.21 -27.19
CA SER A 90 5.42 1.82 -26.23
C SER A 90 6.61 2.54 -26.89
N ASP A 91 7.11 2.03 -28.01
CA ASP A 91 8.27 2.61 -28.70
C ASP A 91 7.93 3.97 -29.32
N SER A 92 6.80 4.08 -30.01
CA SER A 92 6.31 5.34 -30.59
C SER A 92 5.97 6.37 -29.51
N LEU A 93 5.53 5.93 -28.34
CA LEU A 93 5.19 6.79 -27.21
C LEU A 93 6.42 7.30 -26.45
N TYR A 94 7.51 6.55 -26.44
CA TYR A 94 8.76 6.96 -25.83
C TYR A 94 9.42 8.11 -26.62
N GLU A 95 9.34 8.09 -27.93
CA GLU A 95 9.89 9.13 -28.81
C GLU A 95 9.14 10.46 -28.68
N SER A 96 7.85 10.43 -28.39
CA SER A 96 7.01 11.63 -28.20
C SER A 96 7.24 12.39 -26.89
N GLY A 97 8.03 11.84 -25.95
CA GLY A 97 8.43 12.51 -24.68
C GLY A 97 7.31 12.70 -23.67
N VAL A 98 6.28 11.83 -23.66
CA VAL A 98 5.05 12.06 -22.94
C VAL A 98 5.04 11.49 -21.52
N SER A 99 5.04 12.37 -20.54
CA SER A 99 4.89 12.05 -19.14
C SER A 99 3.47 11.55 -18.76
N SER A 100 2.44 12.11 -19.38
CA SER A 100 1.02 11.77 -19.12
C SER A 100 0.69 10.32 -19.47
N PHE A 101 1.27 9.80 -20.57
CA PHE A 101 1.11 8.42 -20.98
C PHE A 101 1.64 7.43 -19.94
N MET A 102 2.87 7.63 -19.48
CA MET A 102 3.49 6.77 -18.46
C MET A 102 2.67 6.70 -17.19
N LEU A 103 2.04 7.79 -16.81
CA LEU A 103 1.18 7.87 -15.63
C LEU A 103 -0.07 7.00 -15.72
N ILE A 104 -0.80 7.10 -16.84
CA ILE A 104 -2.01 6.31 -17.04
C ILE A 104 -1.66 4.83 -17.13
N PHE A 105 -0.60 4.50 -17.86
CA PHE A 105 -0.14 3.12 -17.93
C PHE A 105 0.23 2.58 -16.55
N VAL A 106 0.99 3.33 -15.75
CA VAL A 106 1.35 2.95 -14.37
C VAL A 106 0.11 2.77 -13.50
N PHE A 107 -0.87 3.67 -13.60
CA PHE A 107 -2.15 3.54 -12.88
C PHE A 107 -2.89 2.26 -13.26
N LEU A 108 -3.11 2.02 -14.55
CA LEU A 108 -3.83 0.85 -15.03
C LEU A 108 -3.09 -0.45 -14.67
N ALA A 109 -1.76 -0.45 -14.78
CA ALA A 109 -0.92 -1.57 -14.40
C ALA A 109 -0.95 -1.85 -12.89
N LEU A 110 -0.92 -0.81 -12.06
CA LEU A 110 -1.04 -0.94 -10.60
C LEU A 110 -2.42 -1.47 -10.19
N LEU A 111 -3.48 -0.97 -10.82
CA LEU A 111 -4.84 -1.45 -10.55
C LEU A 111 -4.98 -2.92 -10.95
N LEU A 112 -4.52 -3.29 -12.15
CA LEU A 112 -4.49 -4.68 -12.60
C LEU A 112 -3.66 -5.57 -11.66
N PHE A 113 -2.52 -5.08 -11.19
CA PHE A 113 -1.68 -5.81 -10.24
C PHE A 113 -2.39 -6.04 -8.90
N ALA A 114 -3.07 -5.00 -8.35
CA ALA A 114 -3.82 -5.11 -7.10
C ALA A 114 -4.98 -6.11 -7.21
N GLU A 115 -5.75 -6.07 -8.30
CA GLU A 115 -6.81 -7.05 -8.58
C GLU A 115 -6.25 -8.48 -8.71
N CYS A 116 -5.15 -8.67 -9.44
CA CYS A 116 -4.49 -9.97 -9.55
C CYS A 116 -4.04 -10.50 -8.18
N LEU A 117 -3.51 -9.64 -7.31
CA LEU A 117 -3.14 -10.04 -5.94
C LEU A 117 -4.37 -10.45 -5.11
N LEU A 118 -5.48 -9.70 -5.22
CA LEU A 118 -6.72 -10.04 -4.52
C LEU A 118 -7.25 -11.41 -4.97
N VAL A 119 -7.28 -11.68 -6.28
CA VAL A 119 -7.69 -12.98 -6.85
C VAL A 119 -6.76 -14.10 -6.40
N LEU A 120 -5.43 -13.93 -6.53
CA LEU A 120 -4.45 -14.95 -6.15
C LEU A 120 -4.51 -15.29 -4.67
N CYS A 121 -4.55 -14.27 -3.80
CA CYS A 121 -4.61 -14.46 -2.36
C CYS A 121 -5.93 -15.13 -1.95
N SER A 122 -7.06 -14.70 -2.51
CA SER A 122 -8.35 -15.33 -2.23
C SER A 122 -8.39 -16.79 -2.66
N ALA A 123 -7.80 -17.15 -3.81
CA ALA A 123 -7.67 -18.53 -4.28
C ALA A 123 -6.78 -19.38 -3.34
N VAL A 124 -5.62 -18.86 -2.94
CA VAL A 124 -4.72 -19.55 -2.00
C VAL A 124 -5.40 -19.79 -0.66
N PHE A 125 -6.08 -18.78 -0.12
CA PHE A 125 -6.79 -18.89 1.15
C PHE A 125 -8.01 -19.84 1.06
N LEU A 126 -8.69 -19.88 -0.08
CA LEU A 126 -9.75 -20.83 -0.37
C LEU A 126 -9.21 -22.29 -0.33
N ILE A 127 -8.09 -22.54 -1.00
CA ILE A 127 -7.44 -23.85 -0.98
C ILE A 127 -7.05 -24.24 0.45
N GLN A 128 -6.45 -23.33 1.22
CA GLN A 128 -6.11 -23.55 2.62
C GLN A 128 -7.36 -23.89 3.46
N ALA A 129 -8.46 -23.19 3.27
CA ALA A 129 -9.71 -23.44 3.96
C ALA A 129 -10.31 -24.81 3.59
N ILE A 130 -10.28 -25.21 2.32
CA ILE A 130 -10.73 -26.54 1.87
C ILE A 130 -9.88 -27.63 2.51
N VAL A 131 -8.56 -27.50 2.53
CA VAL A 131 -7.65 -28.43 3.19
C VAL A 131 -7.96 -28.55 4.69
N ALA A 132 -8.24 -27.41 5.35
CA ALA A 132 -8.61 -27.39 6.76
C ALA A 132 -9.97 -28.08 7.02
N VAL A 133 -10.96 -27.93 6.13
CA VAL A 133 -12.23 -28.67 6.20
C VAL A 133 -11.97 -30.17 6.15
N ILE A 134 -11.10 -30.64 5.24
CA ILE A 134 -10.76 -32.05 5.08
C ILE A 134 -10.05 -32.60 6.32
N LYS A 135 -9.04 -31.86 6.81
CA LYS A 135 -8.22 -32.25 7.97
C LYS A 135 -8.89 -31.98 9.32
N ARG A 136 -9.95 -31.19 9.35
CA ARG A 136 -10.64 -30.70 10.57
C ARG A 136 -9.70 -29.98 11.53
N ASP A 137 -8.81 -29.16 10.95
CA ASP A 137 -7.84 -28.36 11.69
C ASP A 137 -8.44 -27.04 12.21
N GLU A 138 -7.88 -26.52 13.29
CA GLU A 138 -8.28 -25.21 13.84
C GLU A 138 -7.72 -24.08 12.94
N THR A 139 -8.62 -23.31 12.31
CA THR A 139 -8.29 -22.26 11.34
C THR A 139 -8.74 -20.86 11.75
N GLU A 140 -9.38 -20.69 12.91
CA GLU A 140 -10.01 -19.43 13.30
C GLU A 140 -9.06 -18.23 13.27
N ASN A 141 -7.85 -18.41 13.82
CA ASN A 141 -6.86 -17.34 13.83
C ASN A 141 -6.35 -17.01 12.41
N SER A 142 -6.07 -18.03 11.60
CA SER A 142 -5.65 -17.86 10.21
C SER A 142 -6.76 -17.19 9.39
N PHE A 143 -8.01 -17.57 9.61
CA PHE A 143 -9.17 -16.99 8.93
C PHE A 143 -9.24 -15.48 9.14
N CYS A 144 -9.20 -15.04 10.40
CA CYS A 144 -9.27 -13.62 10.71
C CYS A 144 -8.09 -12.83 10.11
N GLN A 145 -6.86 -13.37 10.21
CA GLN A 145 -5.67 -12.73 9.64
C GLN A 145 -5.70 -12.66 8.12
N ASN A 146 -6.20 -13.69 7.45
CA ASN A 146 -6.34 -13.73 6.01
C ASN A 146 -7.40 -12.73 5.51
N CYS A 147 -8.52 -12.56 6.24
CA CYS A 147 -9.50 -11.52 5.95
C CYS A 147 -8.88 -10.11 6.06
N CYS A 148 -8.00 -9.85 7.04
CA CYS A 148 -7.28 -8.57 7.13
C CYS A 148 -6.33 -8.36 5.92
N VAL A 149 -5.69 -9.41 5.40
CA VAL A 149 -4.83 -9.32 4.22
C VAL A 149 -5.66 -8.97 2.97
N LEU A 150 -6.80 -9.65 2.77
CA LEU A 150 -7.71 -9.36 1.64
C LEU A 150 -8.29 -7.95 1.72
N LEU A 151 -8.67 -7.48 2.93
CA LEU A 151 -9.05 -6.07 3.14
C LEU A 151 -7.92 -5.11 2.79
N GLY A 152 -6.67 -5.52 3.00
CA GLY A 152 -5.50 -4.75 2.61
C GLY A 152 -5.39 -4.56 1.10
N PHE A 153 -5.60 -5.60 0.31
CA PHE A 153 -5.60 -5.49 -1.15
C PHE A 153 -6.80 -4.69 -1.66
N TRP A 154 -7.98 -4.87 -1.07
CA TRP A 154 -9.14 -4.04 -1.38
C TRP A 154 -8.87 -2.54 -1.08
N LEU A 155 -8.22 -2.22 0.06
CA LEU A 155 -7.80 -0.85 0.38
C LEU A 155 -6.74 -0.32 -0.59
N LEU A 156 -5.84 -1.17 -1.10
CA LEU A 156 -4.87 -0.80 -2.12
C LEU A 156 -5.57 -0.39 -3.42
N GLU A 157 -6.58 -1.14 -3.86
CA GLU A 157 -7.40 -0.78 -5.02
C GLU A 157 -8.08 0.57 -4.82
N CYS A 158 -8.73 0.78 -3.66
CA CYS A 158 -9.32 2.06 -3.31
C CYS A 158 -8.30 3.19 -3.32
N PHE A 159 -7.10 2.94 -2.78
CA PHE A 159 -6.02 3.92 -2.73
C PHE A 159 -5.55 4.31 -4.15
N ILE A 160 -5.37 3.33 -5.03
CA ILE A 160 -4.99 3.57 -6.43
C ILE A 160 -6.05 4.38 -7.15
N VAL A 161 -7.34 4.05 -6.97
CA VAL A 161 -8.45 4.80 -7.57
C VAL A 161 -8.55 6.22 -7.02
N ASP A 162 -8.37 6.41 -5.71
CA ASP A 162 -8.41 7.74 -5.08
C ASP A 162 -7.32 8.68 -5.62
N ILE A 163 -6.15 8.13 -6.00
CA ILE A 163 -5.09 8.91 -6.65
C ILE A 163 -5.63 9.60 -7.91
N TRP A 164 -6.61 9.02 -8.59
CA TRP A 164 -7.14 9.51 -9.87
C TRP A 164 -8.49 10.22 -9.79
N ASP A 165 -9.26 10.01 -8.73
CA ASP A 165 -10.63 10.51 -8.62
C ASP A 165 -10.73 12.06 -8.59
N LYS A 166 -9.64 12.74 -8.21
CA LYS A 166 -9.58 14.22 -8.21
C LYS A 166 -9.37 14.84 -9.60
N SER A 167 -9.19 14.06 -10.66
CA SER A 167 -9.11 14.64 -11.99
C SER A 167 -10.51 15.02 -12.47
N ASP A 168 -10.72 16.28 -12.86
CA ASP A 168 -11.99 16.76 -13.44
C ASP A 168 -12.41 16.01 -14.72
N VAL A 169 -11.49 15.21 -15.26
CA VAL A 169 -11.67 14.43 -16.50
C VAL A 169 -12.34 13.09 -16.25
N TRP A 170 -12.20 12.48 -15.05
CA TRP A 170 -12.65 11.11 -14.79
C TRP A 170 -13.61 11.05 -13.62
N LYS A 171 -14.90 10.90 -13.93
CA LYS A 171 -15.91 10.56 -12.91
C LYS A 171 -15.95 9.04 -12.73
N MET A 172 -15.23 8.55 -11.74
CA MET A 172 -15.15 7.12 -11.41
C MET A 172 -16.17 6.77 -10.32
N ASN A 173 -16.87 5.66 -10.51
CA ASN A 173 -17.82 5.13 -9.53
C ASN A 173 -17.39 3.72 -9.12
N TYR A 174 -17.16 3.50 -7.83
CA TYR A 174 -16.96 2.15 -7.31
C TYR A 174 -18.20 1.29 -7.53
N THR A 175 -18.00 0.08 -8.04
CA THR A 175 -19.09 -0.87 -8.27
C THR A 175 -19.71 -1.35 -6.95
N GLY A 176 -20.95 -1.81 -7.02
CA GLY A 176 -21.60 -2.42 -5.85
C GLY A 176 -20.91 -3.70 -5.39
N THR A 177 -20.37 -4.48 -6.34
CA THR A 177 -19.65 -5.72 -6.08
C THR A 177 -18.32 -5.48 -5.37
N HIS A 178 -17.55 -4.48 -5.77
CA HIS A 178 -16.33 -4.07 -5.09
C HIS A 178 -16.61 -3.64 -3.63
N LYS A 179 -17.67 -2.86 -3.39
CA LYS A 179 -18.11 -2.51 -2.03
C LYS A 179 -18.54 -3.73 -1.22
N ALA A 180 -19.17 -4.72 -1.86
CA ALA A 180 -19.60 -5.95 -1.20
C ALA A 180 -18.44 -6.78 -0.68
N ILE A 181 -17.28 -6.81 -1.36
CA ILE A 181 -16.06 -7.47 -0.87
C ILE A 181 -15.67 -6.93 0.51
N ALA A 182 -15.58 -5.61 0.65
CA ALA A 182 -15.25 -4.99 1.92
C ALA A 182 -16.25 -5.35 3.03
N VAL A 183 -17.54 -5.28 2.72
CA VAL A 183 -18.60 -5.59 3.70
C VAL A 183 -18.49 -7.05 4.16
N ILE A 184 -18.30 -8.01 3.25
CA ILE A 184 -18.15 -9.43 3.57
C ILE A 184 -16.93 -9.64 4.47
N LEU A 185 -15.79 -9.06 4.11
CA LEU A 185 -14.54 -9.20 4.87
C LEU A 185 -14.62 -8.52 6.25
N MET A 186 -15.21 -7.32 6.33
CA MET A 186 -15.42 -6.63 7.61
C MET A 186 -16.33 -7.43 8.54
N ILE A 187 -17.44 -7.97 8.04
CA ILE A 187 -18.34 -8.82 8.84
C ILE A 187 -17.59 -10.05 9.34
N ALA A 188 -16.78 -10.70 8.49
CA ALA A 188 -15.98 -11.85 8.88
C ALA A 188 -15.00 -11.51 10.02
N VAL A 189 -14.28 -10.39 9.94
CA VAL A 189 -13.37 -9.92 10.99
C VAL A 189 -14.14 -9.61 12.28
N ILE A 190 -15.26 -8.89 12.21
CA ILE A 190 -16.08 -8.54 13.37
C ILE A 190 -16.60 -9.81 14.07
N LEU A 191 -17.05 -10.82 13.32
CA LEU A 191 -17.53 -12.09 13.88
C LEU A 191 -16.38 -12.86 14.57
N CYS A 192 -15.18 -12.89 13.99
CA CYS A 192 -14.02 -13.53 14.61
C CYS A 192 -13.61 -12.84 15.92
N VAL A 193 -13.48 -11.52 15.87
CA VAL A 193 -13.11 -10.71 17.06
C VAL A 193 -14.20 -10.84 18.14
N GLY A 194 -15.48 -10.74 17.77
CA GLY A 194 -16.61 -10.91 18.68
C GLY A 194 -16.64 -12.28 19.35
N ASN A 195 -16.42 -13.35 18.58
CA ASN A 195 -16.33 -14.71 19.11
C ASN A 195 -15.16 -14.87 20.09
N ALA A 196 -13.99 -14.30 19.78
CA ALA A 196 -12.84 -14.33 20.68
C ALA A 196 -13.12 -13.58 22.00
N LEU A 197 -13.78 -12.41 21.95
CA LEU A 197 -14.18 -11.66 23.13
C LEU A 197 -15.23 -12.41 23.98
N ILE A 198 -16.24 -13.01 23.35
CA ILE A 198 -17.25 -13.82 24.05
C ILE A 198 -16.59 -15.01 24.75
N ARG A 199 -15.65 -15.70 24.11
CA ARG A 199 -14.90 -16.80 24.72
C ARG A 199 -14.07 -16.33 25.92
N ALA A 200 -13.45 -15.15 25.84
CA ALA A 200 -12.71 -14.58 26.96
C ALA A 200 -13.61 -14.22 28.12
N LEU A 201 -14.84 -13.74 27.87
CA LEU A 201 -15.81 -13.40 28.93
C LEU A 201 -16.42 -14.64 29.58
N THR A 202 -16.78 -15.66 28.80
CA THR A 202 -17.54 -16.82 29.27
C THR A 202 -16.66 -18.00 29.69
N GLY A 203 -15.40 -18.02 29.24
CA GLY A 203 -14.46 -19.11 29.45
C GLY A 203 -13.69 -19.06 30.77
N GLN A 204 -12.81 -20.07 30.94
CA GLN A 204 -11.90 -20.15 32.09
C GLN A 204 -10.82 -19.02 32.08
N ASN A 205 -10.65 -18.34 30.94
CA ASN A 205 -9.60 -17.34 30.71
C ASN A 205 -10.07 -15.88 30.91
N LYS A 206 -10.97 -15.62 31.87
CA LYS A 206 -11.41 -14.24 32.20
C LYS A 206 -10.24 -13.27 32.45
N LYS A 207 -9.09 -13.80 32.89
CA LYS A 207 -7.86 -13.00 33.10
C LYS A 207 -7.26 -12.41 31.81
N LEU A 208 -7.57 -12.98 30.63
CA LEU A 208 -7.14 -12.46 29.33
C LEU A 208 -8.00 -11.30 28.82
N PHE A 209 -9.21 -11.11 29.41
CA PHE A 209 -10.13 -10.11 28.91
C PHE A 209 -9.57 -8.68 28.87
N PRO A 210 -8.81 -8.18 29.89
CA PRO A 210 -8.20 -6.86 29.82
C PRO A 210 -7.22 -6.70 28.63
N ALA A 211 -6.45 -7.76 28.32
CA ALA A 211 -5.53 -7.76 27.20
C ALA A 211 -6.26 -7.71 25.84
N HIS A 212 -7.40 -8.43 25.73
CA HIS A 212 -8.24 -8.42 24.55
C HIS A 212 -8.91 -7.05 24.32
N ILE A 213 -9.39 -6.40 25.40
CA ILE A 213 -9.95 -5.04 25.32
C ILE A 213 -8.88 -4.03 24.90
N ALA A 214 -7.69 -4.09 25.48
CA ALA A 214 -6.58 -3.24 25.04
C ALA A 214 -6.29 -3.44 23.55
N SER A 215 -6.18 -4.70 23.10
CA SER A 215 -5.96 -5.01 21.67
C SER A 215 -7.11 -4.51 20.79
N LEU A 216 -8.36 -4.58 21.25
CA LEU A 216 -9.52 -4.08 20.52
C LEU A 216 -9.45 -2.56 20.34
N VAL A 217 -9.11 -1.82 21.38
CA VAL A 217 -8.96 -0.35 21.30
C VAL A 217 -7.88 0.00 20.26
N PHE A 218 -6.72 -0.64 20.32
CA PHE A 218 -5.64 -0.36 19.37
C PHE A 218 -5.94 -0.92 17.97
N LEU A 219 -6.75 -1.95 17.84
CA LEU A 219 -7.27 -2.40 16.54
C LEU A 219 -8.13 -1.31 15.89
N VAL A 220 -9.03 -0.68 16.63
CA VAL A 220 -9.86 0.43 16.12
C VAL A 220 -8.98 1.61 15.71
N ILE A 221 -7.98 1.96 16.55
CA ILE A 221 -7.02 3.01 16.22
C ILE A 221 -6.21 2.66 14.97
N ALA A 222 -5.79 1.40 14.78
CA ALA A 222 -5.04 0.96 13.60
C ALA A 222 -5.88 0.99 12.33
N VAL A 223 -7.16 0.62 12.41
CA VAL A 223 -8.11 0.75 11.28
C VAL A 223 -8.29 2.23 10.93
N ALA A 224 -8.51 3.10 11.93
CA ALA A 224 -8.60 4.54 11.69
C ALA A 224 -7.33 5.10 11.04
N GLY A 225 -6.16 4.60 11.42
CA GLY A 225 -4.86 4.99 10.84
C GLY A 225 -4.75 4.75 9.34
N CYS A 226 -5.39 3.71 8.81
CA CYS A 226 -5.45 3.49 7.35
C CYS A 226 -6.21 4.62 6.63
N PHE A 227 -7.19 5.23 7.28
CA PHE A 227 -7.95 6.36 6.71
C PHE A 227 -7.23 7.70 6.90
N VAL A 228 -6.37 7.83 7.92
CA VAL A 228 -5.58 9.06 8.15
C VAL A 228 -4.64 9.35 6.98
N MET A 229 -4.20 8.34 6.24
CA MET A 229 -3.41 8.53 5.01
C MET A 229 -4.12 9.35 3.93
N ARG A 230 -5.45 9.50 4.01
CA ARG A 230 -6.28 10.32 3.11
C ARG A 230 -6.49 11.75 3.61
N MET A 231 -6.02 12.07 4.82
CA MET A 231 -6.06 13.42 5.37
C MET A 231 -4.88 14.24 4.83
N ASP A 232 -5.06 15.56 4.78
CA ASP A 232 -4.04 16.47 4.31
C ASP A 232 -2.77 16.36 5.16
N ALA A 233 -1.71 15.89 4.52
CA ALA A 233 -0.41 15.63 5.13
C ALA A 233 0.59 16.76 4.88
N PHE A 234 0.48 17.41 3.73
CA PHE A 234 1.33 18.51 3.31
C PHE A 234 0.49 19.64 2.72
N ASN A 235 1.00 20.84 2.80
CA ASN A 235 0.58 21.97 2.01
C ASN A 235 1.75 22.34 1.11
N ILE A 236 1.48 22.46 -0.17
CA ILE A 236 2.46 22.85 -1.20
C ILE A 236 2.03 24.21 -1.70
N GLU A 237 2.80 25.23 -1.34
CA GLU A 237 2.62 26.59 -1.80
C GLU A 237 3.57 26.83 -2.97
N GLN A 238 3.01 27.16 -4.14
CA GLN A 238 3.73 27.51 -5.34
C GLN A 238 3.68 29.02 -5.53
N LYS A 239 4.82 29.63 -5.81
CA LYS A 239 4.94 31.05 -6.21
C LYS A 239 5.63 31.08 -7.55
N MET A 240 5.01 31.72 -8.52
CA MET A 240 5.59 31.97 -9.83
C MET A 240 5.56 33.46 -10.09
N GLU A 241 6.74 34.06 -10.17
CA GLU A 241 6.91 35.47 -10.51
C GLU A 241 7.49 35.58 -11.92
N VAL A 242 6.80 36.30 -12.81
CA VAL A 242 7.25 36.54 -14.19
C VAL A 242 7.32 38.02 -14.41
N THR A 243 8.54 38.52 -14.60
CA THR A 243 8.81 39.96 -14.85
C THR A 243 9.11 40.15 -16.34
N TYR A 244 8.37 41.04 -16.98
CA TYR A 244 8.58 41.45 -18.38
C TYR A 244 9.33 42.78 -18.42
N TYR A 245 10.32 42.85 -19.31
CA TYR A 245 11.08 44.09 -19.54
C TYR A 245 10.78 44.63 -20.93
N ASP A 246 10.64 45.96 -21.06
CA ASP A 246 10.50 46.61 -22.36
C ASP A 246 11.84 46.61 -23.13
N SER A 247 11.80 47.02 -24.41
CA SER A 247 13.00 47.12 -25.26
C SER A 247 14.08 48.08 -24.74
N ARG A 248 13.82 48.81 -23.69
CA ARG A 248 14.74 49.73 -23.01
C ARG A 248 15.24 49.19 -21.67
N GLY A 249 14.80 47.98 -21.30
CA GLY A 249 15.17 47.33 -20.04
C GLY A 249 14.37 47.81 -18.82
N TYR A 250 13.25 48.52 -19.03
CA TYR A 250 12.34 48.87 -17.95
C TYR A 250 11.31 47.75 -17.74
N GLU A 251 10.99 47.48 -16.49
CA GLU A 251 9.96 46.56 -16.08
C GLU A 251 8.58 47.07 -16.59
N ASP A 252 7.96 46.30 -17.48
CA ASP A 252 6.72 46.68 -18.15
C ASP A 252 5.51 46.03 -17.47
N ASN A 253 5.60 44.74 -17.12
CA ASN A 253 4.58 43.99 -16.39
C ASN A 253 5.22 43.01 -15.44
N ASN A 254 4.68 42.90 -14.24
CA ASN A 254 5.00 41.85 -13.27
C ASN A 254 3.75 40.97 -13.07
N TYR A 255 3.89 39.70 -13.28
CA TYR A 255 2.84 38.71 -13.03
C TYR A 255 3.29 37.85 -11.83
N ASP A 256 2.53 37.96 -10.72
CA ASP A 256 2.72 37.18 -9.51
C ASP A 256 1.52 36.20 -9.41
N ASP A 257 1.79 34.91 -9.47
CA ASP A 257 0.80 33.87 -9.30
C ASP A 257 1.17 33.01 -8.10
N ARG A 258 0.22 32.85 -7.21
CA ARG A 258 0.41 32.08 -5.99
C ARG A 258 -0.72 31.07 -5.87
N GLU A 259 -0.34 29.80 -5.95
CA GLU A 259 -1.23 28.69 -5.75
C GLU A 259 -0.88 27.93 -4.47
N ASP A 260 -1.90 27.44 -3.79
CA ASP A 260 -1.79 26.78 -2.50
C ASP A 260 -2.63 25.48 -2.55
N GLU A 261 -1.98 24.34 -2.41
CA GLU A 261 -2.66 23.04 -2.52
C GLU A 261 -2.37 22.16 -1.29
N ASP A 262 -3.46 21.68 -0.68
CA ASP A 262 -3.43 20.69 0.38
C ASP A 262 -3.42 19.28 -0.18
N VAL A 263 -2.39 18.50 0.16
CA VAL A 263 -2.21 17.13 -0.35
C VAL A 263 -2.13 16.10 0.77
N SER A 264 -2.86 15.00 0.60
CA SER A 264 -2.76 13.83 1.45
C SER A 264 -1.60 12.94 1.03
N LEU A 265 -1.18 12.00 1.89
CA LEU A 265 -0.22 10.96 1.49
C LEU A 265 -0.71 10.14 0.29
N ALA A 266 -2.03 9.95 0.16
CA ALA A 266 -2.62 9.26 -0.98
C ALA A 266 -2.45 10.05 -2.30
N ASN A 267 -2.56 11.38 -2.24
CA ASN A 267 -2.59 12.22 -3.44
C ASN A 267 -1.24 12.88 -3.75
N VAL A 268 -0.28 12.84 -2.83
CA VAL A 268 1.00 13.54 -2.98
C VAL A 268 1.71 13.20 -4.28
N THR A 269 1.68 11.95 -4.69
CA THR A 269 2.30 11.50 -5.93
C THR A 269 1.61 12.08 -7.16
N LYS A 270 0.27 12.06 -7.18
CA LYS A 270 -0.52 12.62 -8.27
C LYS A 270 -0.22 14.10 -8.46
N ASN A 271 -0.37 14.88 -7.39
CA ASN A 271 -0.16 16.31 -7.45
C ASN A 271 1.25 16.63 -7.88
N THR A 272 2.24 15.95 -7.29
CA THR A 272 3.64 16.08 -7.69
C THR A 272 3.83 15.87 -9.20
N ILE A 273 3.19 14.89 -9.81
CA ILE A 273 3.36 14.57 -11.23
C ILE A 273 2.55 15.54 -12.12
N PHE A 274 1.31 15.90 -11.76
CA PHE A 274 0.47 16.78 -12.60
C PHE A 274 0.92 18.23 -12.55
N THR A 275 1.31 18.75 -11.39
CA THR A 275 1.83 20.12 -11.26
C THR A 275 2.99 20.38 -12.22
N ILE A 276 3.84 19.39 -12.49
CA ILE A 276 5.03 19.56 -13.35
C ILE A 276 4.67 19.57 -14.81
N THR A 277 3.80 18.64 -15.23
CA THR A 277 3.43 18.59 -16.65
C THR A 277 2.72 19.87 -17.07
N ASP A 278 1.85 20.40 -16.24
CA ASP A 278 1.12 21.61 -16.55
C ASP A 278 2.02 22.86 -16.44
N GLU A 279 2.83 22.98 -15.40
CA GLU A 279 3.72 24.13 -15.23
C GLU A 279 4.90 24.13 -16.19
N ALA A 280 5.58 23.00 -16.41
CA ALA A 280 6.65 22.93 -17.40
C ALA A 280 6.14 23.25 -18.81
N VAL A 281 4.92 22.80 -19.16
CA VAL A 281 4.26 23.15 -20.42
C VAL A 281 3.83 24.61 -20.44
N ASN A 282 3.28 25.15 -19.34
CA ASN A 282 2.85 26.54 -19.25
C ASN A 282 4.04 27.52 -19.31
N ILE A 283 5.11 27.26 -18.55
CA ILE A 283 6.33 28.07 -18.58
C ILE A 283 6.98 27.95 -19.96
N GLY A 284 7.13 26.74 -20.51
CA GLY A 284 7.65 26.53 -21.85
C GLY A 284 6.80 27.22 -22.91
N THR A 285 5.49 27.28 -22.76
CA THR A 285 4.57 27.93 -23.71
C THR A 285 4.59 29.44 -23.56
N LYS A 286 4.64 29.97 -22.34
CA LYS A 286 4.72 31.42 -22.09
C LYS A 286 6.08 31.99 -22.54
N VAL A 287 7.18 31.25 -22.31
CA VAL A 287 8.53 31.62 -22.76
C VAL A 287 8.72 31.44 -24.26
N ALA A 288 8.02 30.48 -24.90
CA ALA A 288 8.15 30.17 -26.34
C ALA A 288 7.09 30.83 -27.23
N ASN A 289 6.23 31.71 -26.70
CA ASN A 289 5.14 32.32 -27.47
C ASN A 289 5.55 33.16 -28.69
N ASN A 290 6.86 33.27 -28.96
CA ASN A 290 7.39 33.96 -30.15
C ASN A 290 8.07 33.07 -31.19
N SER A 291 8.20 31.74 -30.97
CA SER A 291 8.69 30.87 -32.08
C SER A 291 8.35 29.40 -31.85
N SER A 292 7.73 28.78 -32.86
CA SER A 292 7.40 27.34 -32.90
C SER A 292 8.63 26.40 -32.82
N VAL A 293 9.81 26.90 -33.12
CA VAL A 293 11.09 26.14 -33.11
C VAL A 293 11.69 26.03 -31.71
N ALA A 294 11.32 26.92 -30.79
CA ALA A 294 11.85 26.91 -29.44
C ALA A 294 11.25 25.80 -28.54
N LYS A 295 10.02 25.35 -28.83
CA LYS A 295 9.29 24.39 -27.99
C LYS A 295 9.98 23.03 -27.88
N THR A 296 10.45 22.48 -28.98
CA THR A 296 11.04 21.12 -29.04
C THR A 296 12.46 21.06 -28.50
N ASN A 297 13.28 22.05 -28.77
CA ASN A 297 14.71 22.05 -28.39
C ASN A 297 14.94 22.37 -26.89
N VAL A 298 13.96 22.98 -26.25
CA VAL A 298 14.06 23.40 -24.85
C VAL A 298 13.67 22.27 -23.90
N LEU A 299 12.57 21.60 -24.16
CA LEU A 299 12.14 20.43 -23.39
C LEU A 299 13.20 19.32 -23.41
N THR A 300 13.80 19.03 -24.57
CA THR A 300 14.82 17.98 -24.69
C THR A 300 16.12 18.28 -23.92
N LYS A 301 16.48 19.52 -23.72
CA LYS A 301 17.71 19.90 -23.00
C LYS A 301 17.57 19.81 -21.47
N TYR A 302 16.34 19.93 -20.95
CA TYR A 302 16.04 19.92 -19.52
C TYR A 302 15.29 18.67 -19.05
N THR A 303 15.13 17.67 -19.93
CA THR A 303 14.51 16.37 -19.60
C THR A 303 15.13 15.70 -18.38
N GLY A 304 16.43 15.89 -18.11
CA GLY A 304 17.10 15.30 -16.96
C GLY A 304 16.51 15.69 -15.60
N GLY A 305 16.12 16.97 -15.43
CA GLY A 305 15.49 17.45 -14.20
C GLY A 305 14.06 16.94 -14.03
N VAL A 306 13.28 16.95 -15.11
CA VAL A 306 11.92 16.42 -15.15
C VAL A 306 11.90 14.91 -14.92
N VAL A 307 12.84 14.18 -15.52
CA VAL A 307 13.00 12.72 -15.29
C VAL A 307 13.37 12.43 -13.85
N ASN A 308 14.31 13.18 -13.25
CA ASN A 308 14.68 12.99 -11.85
C ASN A 308 13.50 13.21 -10.92
N PHE A 309 12.70 14.21 -11.19
CA PHE A 309 11.48 14.48 -10.44
C PHE A 309 10.45 13.33 -10.59
N GLY A 310 10.19 12.86 -11.80
CA GLY A 310 9.31 11.72 -12.05
C GLY A 310 9.78 10.46 -11.32
N VAL A 311 11.09 10.21 -11.26
CA VAL A 311 11.67 9.10 -10.49
C VAL A 311 11.42 9.29 -8.99
N CYS A 312 11.60 10.50 -8.44
CA CYS A 312 11.27 10.78 -7.04
C CYS A 312 9.79 10.54 -6.74
N ALA A 313 8.89 10.98 -7.62
CA ALA A 313 7.45 10.75 -7.48
C ALA A 313 7.08 9.26 -7.48
N LEU A 314 7.69 8.45 -8.35
CA LEU A 314 7.50 7.00 -8.35
C LEU A 314 8.03 6.33 -7.08
N ILE A 315 9.18 6.77 -6.58
CA ILE A 315 9.71 6.27 -5.30
C ILE A 315 8.76 6.62 -4.16
N ILE A 316 8.24 7.87 -4.10
CA ILE A 316 7.25 8.29 -3.11
C ILE A 316 6.01 7.39 -3.19
N LEU A 317 5.49 7.12 -4.39
CA LEU A 317 4.35 6.21 -4.59
C LEU A 317 4.60 4.83 -3.98
N VAL A 318 5.75 4.24 -4.27
CA VAL A 318 6.12 2.93 -3.71
C VAL A 318 6.22 2.99 -2.19
N LEU A 319 6.84 4.02 -1.62
CA LEU A 319 6.96 4.20 -0.18
C LEU A 319 5.59 4.36 0.50
N VAL A 320 4.67 5.08 -0.10
CA VAL A 320 3.30 5.28 0.41
C VAL A 320 2.50 3.98 0.34
N ILE A 321 2.65 3.18 -0.72
CA ILE A 321 2.06 1.83 -0.81
C ILE A 321 2.63 0.92 0.29
N VAL A 322 3.95 0.93 0.50
CA VAL A 322 4.57 0.17 1.60
C VAL A 322 4.04 0.62 2.96
N LEU A 323 3.88 1.93 3.17
CA LEU A 323 3.31 2.48 4.40
C LEU A 323 1.87 2.00 4.64
N LEU A 324 1.05 1.91 3.59
CA LEU A 324 -0.29 1.33 3.66
C LEU A 324 -0.24 -0.12 4.15
N PHE A 325 0.64 -0.96 3.56
CA PHE A 325 0.81 -2.34 3.99
C PHE A 325 1.34 -2.47 5.42
N LEU A 326 2.18 -1.57 5.89
CA LEU A 326 2.64 -1.54 7.28
C LEU A 326 1.49 -1.21 8.25
N ASN A 327 0.61 -0.26 7.90
CA ASN A 327 -0.59 0.04 8.69
C ASN A 327 -1.55 -1.15 8.75
N ILE A 328 -1.78 -1.83 7.63
CA ILE A 328 -2.54 -3.09 7.59
C ILE A 328 -1.86 -4.18 8.44
N GLY A 329 -0.53 -4.22 8.43
CA GLY A 329 0.27 -5.08 9.30
C GLY A 329 -0.01 -4.83 10.79
N SER A 330 -0.23 -3.57 11.19
CA SER A 330 -0.63 -3.20 12.55
C SER A 330 -2.04 -3.70 12.87
N VAL A 331 -3.01 -3.53 11.96
CA VAL A 331 -4.37 -4.09 12.08
C VAL A 331 -4.31 -5.60 12.29
N ARG A 332 -3.53 -6.31 11.48
CA ARG A 332 -3.33 -7.75 11.60
C ARG A 332 -2.69 -8.15 12.94
N THR A 333 -1.75 -7.35 13.44
CA THR A 333 -1.06 -7.61 14.72
C THR A 333 -2.02 -7.53 15.89
N PHE A 334 -2.85 -6.49 15.98
CA PHE A 334 -3.84 -6.36 17.04
C PHE A 334 -4.98 -7.37 16.92
N THR A 335 -5.40 -7.70 15.71
CA THR A 335 -6.37 -8.78 15.46
C THR A 335 -5.83 -10.13 15.95
N ALA A 336 -4.56 -10.45 15.65
CA ALA A 336 -3.92 -11.66 16.14
C ALA A 336 -3.80 -11.67 17.68
N GLY A 337 -3.58 -10.52 18.28
CA GLY A 337 -3.57 -10.37 19.73
C GLY A 337 -4.87 -10.75 20.42
N ILE A 338 -6.02 -10.53 19.75
CA ILE A 338 -7.34 -10.92 20.23
C ILE A 338 -7.62 -12.40 19.91
N CYS A 339 -7.41 -12.81 18.66
CA CYS A 339 -7.84 -14.13 18.20
C CYS A 339 -6.88 -15.27 18.59
N ALA A 340 -5.58 -15.00 18.72
CA ALA A 340 -4.54 -15.99 19.00
C ALA A 340 -4.01 -15.97 20.43
N ASP A 341 -4.51 -15.11 21.31
CA ASP A 341 -4.03 -14.93 22.69
C ASP A 341 -2.50 -14.75 22.76
N SER A 342 -1.93 -14.07 21.76
CA SER A 342 -0.48 -13.92 21.59
C SER A 342 -0.07 -12.47 21.48
N SER A 343 1.14 -12.16 21.97
CA SER A 343 1.75 -10.83 21.80
C SER A 343 2.69 -10.82 20.59
N HIS A 344 2.56 -9.80 19.79
CA HIS A 344 3.46 -9.52 18.67
C HIS A 344 4.21 -8.19 18.84
N MET A 345 4.58 -7.85 20.09
CA MET A 345 5.20 -6.59 20.48
C MET A 345 6.42 -6.24 19.61
N ILE A 346 7.38 -7.14 19.47
CA ILE A 346 8.62 -6.88 18.71
C ILE A 346 8.28 -6.59 17.24
N LYS A 347 7.37 -7.37 16.65
CA LYS A 347 6.92 -7.15 15.27
C LYS A 347 6.29 -5.77 15.10
N GLN A 348 5.44 -5.35 16.05
CA GLN A 348 4.79 -4.04 15.98
C GLN A 348 5.80 -2.90 16.14
N ILE A 349 6.80 -3.04 17.02
CA ILE A 349 7.87 -2.04 17.17
C ILE A 349 8.61 -1.87 15.83
N VAL A 350 9.01 -2.98 15.20
CA VAL A 350 9.72 -2.94 13.91
C VAL A 350 8.86 -2.28 12.84
N VAL A 351 7.58 -2.65 12.72
CA VAL A 351 6.63 -2.07 11.77
C VAL A 351 6.49 -0.56 11.99
N SER A 352 6.32 -0.12 13.25
CA SER A 352 6.15 1.30 13.56
C SER A 352 7.41 2.11 13.30
N VAL A 353 8.60 1.60 13.66
CA VAL A 353 9.88 2.27 13.36
C VAL A 353 10.08 2.42 11.86
N LEU A 354 9.83 1.34 11.09
CA LEU A 354 9.92 1.39 9.63
C LEU A 354 8.92 2.39 9.03
N SER A 355 7.70 2.45 9.54
CA SER A 355 6.69 3.42 9.10
C SER A 355 7.13 4.86 9.32
N VAL A 356 7.75 5.17 10.46
CA VAL A 356 8.29 6.53 10.74
C VAL A 356 9.44 6.86 9.80
N ILE A 357 10.35 5.90 9.56
CA ILE A 357 11.46 6.09 8.60
C ILE A 357 10.91 6.41 7.20
N ILE A 358 9.89 5.68 6.75
CA ILE A 358 9.25 5.90 5.45
C ILE A 358 8.58 7.28 5.40
N LEU A 359 7.86 7.69 6.43
CA LEU A 359 7.24 9.03 6.49
C LEU A 359 8.29 10.14 6.35
N VAL A 360 9.41 10.02 7.07
CA VAL A 360 10.51 10.98 6.97
C VAL A 360 11.15 10.94 5.58
N ALA A 361 11.34 9.75 5.00
CA ALA A 361 11.88 9.62 3.64
C ALA A 361 10.96 10.26 2.59
N VAL A 362 9.63 10.09 2.69
CA VAL A 362 8.65 10.74 1.81
C VAL A 362 8.79 12.25 1.89
N TYR A 363 8.87 12.84 3.09
CA TYR A 363 9.04 14.27 3.26
C TYR A 363 10.35 14.79 2.64
N ILE A 364 11.47 14.10 2.87
CA ILE A 364 12.78 14.47 2.31
C ILE A 364 12.76 14.38 0.79
N LEU A 365 12.20 13.29 0.23
CA LEU A 365 12.10 13.10 -1.21
C LEU A 365 11.19 14.14 -1.87
N LEU A 366 10.10 14.50 -1.21
CA LEU A 366 9.19 15.53 -1.69
C LEU A 366 9.91 16.88 -1.80
N ASN A 367 10.58 17.33 -0.72
CA ASN A 367 11.37 18.56 -0.74
C ASN A 367 12.49 18.52 -1.80
N HIS A 368 13.19 17.37 -1.93
CA HIS A 368 14.24 17.24 -2.93
C HIS A 368 13.70 17.31 -4.37
N ALA A 369 12.54 16.71 -4.61
CA ALA A 369 11.89 16.74 -5.91
C ALA A 369 11.54 18.18 -6.31
N TYR A 370 10.84 18.91 -5.46
CA TYR A 370 10.41 20.29 -5.76
C TYR A 370 11.59 21.27 -5.87
N SER A 371 12.58 21.17 -4.99
CA SER A 371 13.80 21.97 -5.11
C SER A 371 14.60 21.68 -6.40
N GLY A 372 14.62 20.43 -6.84
CA GLY A 372 15.21 20.04 -8.13
C GLY A 372 14.44 20.62 -9.33
N LEU A 373 13.12 20.77 -9.21
CA LEU A 373 12.29 21.40 -10.22
C LEU A 373 12.54 22.91 -10.29
N GLU A 374 12.59 23.62 -9.14
CA GLU A 374 12.96 25.05 -9.05
C GLU A 374 14.28 25.33 -9.77
N ASP A 375 15.33 24.55 -9.44
CA ASP A 375 16.66 24.68 -10.07
C ASP A 375 16.62 24.43 -11.59
N THR A 376 15.82 23.47 -12.03
CA THR A 376 15.65 23.14 -13.44
C THR A 376 14.94 24.27 -14.20
N VAL A 377 13.87 24.81 -13.66
CA VAL A 377 13.11 25.93 -14.24
C VAL A 377 13.95 27.21 -14.28
N SER A 378 14.64 27.52 -13.18
CA SER A 378 15.53 28.69 -13.10
C SER A 378 16.64 28.62 -14.17
N LYS A 379 17.31 27.46 -14.33
CA LYS A 379 18.32 27.26 -15.37
C LYS A 379 17.74 27.37 -16.78
N PHE A 380 16.51 26.89 -16.97
CA PHE A 380 15.81 27.02 -18.22
C PHE A 380 15.54 28.49 -18.56
N CYS A 381 14.96 29.26 -17.63
CA CYS A 381 14.66 30.67 -17.84
C CYS A 381 15.93 31.49 -18.12
N THR A 382 17.02 31.22 -17.38
CA THR A 382 18.31 31.86 -17.60
C THR A 382 18.87 31.55 -19.01
N SER A 383 18.83 30.30 -19.44
CA SER A 383 19.31 29.91 -20.78
C SER A 383 18.43 30.42 -21.91
N ALA A 384 17.12 30.55 -21.68
CA ALA A 384 16.19 31.14 -22.63
C ALA A 384 16.46 32.64 -22.80
N LYS A 385 16.73 33.35 -21.70
CA LYS A 385 17.12 34.75 -21.69
C LYS A 385 18.41 34.99 -22.48
N GLU A 386 19.45 34.19 -22.24
CA GLU A 386 20.74 34.31 -22.94
C GLU A 386 20.65 34.02 -24.43
N LYS A 387 19.84 33.06 -24.81
CA LYS A 387 19.79 32.57 -26.23
C LYS A 387 18.85 33.36 -27.11
N TYR A 388 17.77 33.89 -26.57
CA TYR A 388 16.68 34.51 -27.33
C TYR A 388 16.53 36.00 -27.08
N ASP A 389 17.48 36.61 -26.35
CA ASP A 389 17.40 38.04 -25.92
C ASP A 389 16.02 38.33 -25.30
N SER A 390 15.53 37.34 -24.50
CA SER A 390 14.18 37.39 -23.96
C SER A 390 14.05 38.49 -22.92
N THR A 391 12.94 39.21 -23.04
CA THR A 391 12.60 40.34 -22.18
C THR A 391 11.89 39.93 -20.90
N TYR A 392 12.04 38.64 -20.47
CA TYR A 392 11.42 38.19 -19.21
C TYR A 392 12.37 37.42 -18.31
N GLU A 393 12.15 37.61 -17.03
CA GLU A 393 12.65 36.75 -15.97
C GLU A 393 11.47 35.99 -15.35
N ALA A 394 11.62 34.69 -15.14
CA ALA A 394 10.66 33.90 -14.40
C ALA A 394 11.37 33.22 -13.21
N ASP A 395 10.80 33.37 -12.04
CA ASP A 395 11.23 32.70 -10.82
C ASP A 395 10.09 31.81 -10.32
N LEU A 396 10.40 30.56 -9.98
CA LEU A 396 9.48 29.57 -9.46
C LEU A 396 10.03 29.06 -8.14
N SER A 397 9.24 29.16 -7.09
CA SER A 397 9.60 28.64 -5.78
C SER A 397 8.46 27.81 -5.18
N PHE A 398 8.82 26.78 -4.43
CA PHE A 398 7.88 25.93 -3.70
C PHE A 398 8.20 25.92 -2.21
N ASP A 399 7.17 26.08 -1.39
CA ASP A 399 7.27 25.89 0.07
C ASP A 399 6.39 24.72 0.50
N ILE A 400 7.00 23.73 1.16
CA ILE A 400 6.31 22.52 1.58
C ILE A 400 6.21 22.48 3.09
N THR A 401 5.01 22.67 3.60
CA THR A 401 4.75 22.64 5.04
C THR A 401 4.01 21.38 5.45
N MET A 402 4.38 20.83 6.63
CA MET A 402 3.72 19.66 7.20
C MET A 402 2.37 20.05 7.78
N LYS A 403 1.32 19.31 7.41
CA LYS A 403 -0.04 19.45 7.97
C LYS A 403 -0.34 18.41 9.05
N PHE A 404 -1.51 18.56 9.66
CA PHE A 404 -1.97 17.74 10.76
C PHE A 404 -1.97 16.23 10.43
N GLY A 405 -2.35 15.83 9.22
CA GLY A 405 -2.38 14.41 8.80
C GLY A 405 -1.01 13.73 8.92
N PHE A 406 0.08 14.41 8.52
CA PHE A 406 1.44 13.88 8.65
C PHE A 406 1.84 13.69 10.13
N ILE A 407 1.60 14.71 10.96
CA ILE A 407 1.90 14.64 12.40
C ILE A 407 1.09 13.52 13.05
N LEU A 408 -0.20 13.41 12.72
CA LEU A 408 -1.08 12.40 13.25
C LEU A 408 -0.60 10.98 12.89
N MET A 409 -0.09 10.77 11.67
CA MET A 409 0.49 9.46 11.27
C MET A 409 1.67 9.07 12.16
N ILE A 410 2.55 9.99 12.51
CA ILE A 410 3.68 9.73 13.44
C ILE A 410 3.15 9.40 14.84
N VAL A 411 2.19 10.17 15.33
CA VAL A 411 1.57 9.94 16.66
C VAL A 411 0.92 8.55 16.72
N LEU A 412 0.25 8.13 15.65
CA LEU A 412 -0.36 6.80 15.58
C LEU A 412 0.69 5.68 15.64
N GLN A 413 1.86 5.82 15.03
CA GLN A 413 2.92 4.82 15.14
C GLN A 413 3.41 4.67 16.58
N VAL A 414 3.53 5.78 17.31
CA VAL A 414 3.87 5.75 18.74
C VAL A 414 2.76 5.08 19.56
N ALA A 415 1.49 5.39 19.26
CA ALA A 415 0.36 4.76 19.92
C ALA A 415 0.33 3.23 19.67
N TYR A 416 0.66 2.76 18.48
CA TYR A 416 0.74 1.31 18.18
C TYR A 416 1.82 0.60 18.99
N VAL A 417 2.98 1.23 19.19
CA VAL A 417 4.03 0.68 20.08
C VAL A 417 3.53 0.59 21.50
N ILE A 418 2.92 1.65 22.03
CA ILE A 418 2.36 1.68 23.38
C ILE A 418 1.30 0.57 23.53
N GLY A 419 0.41 0.42 22.55
CA GLY A 419 -0.62 -0.63 22.53
C GLY A 419 -0.04 -2.04 22.58
N ALA A 420 0.99 -2.31 21.80
CA ALA A 420 1.66 -3.60 21.73
C ALA A 420 2.40 -3.93 23.05
N VAL A 421 3.04 -2.94 23.67
CA VAL A 421 3.69 -3.08 24.98
C VAL A 421 2.64 -3.36 26.06
N LEU A 422 1.57 -2.58 26.10
CA LEU A 422 0.47 -2.76 27.06
C LEU A 422 -0.16 -4.15 26.93
N GLN A 423 -0.47 -4.57 25.71
CA GLN A 423 -0.98 -5.92 25.44
C GLN A 423 -0.03 -7.00 25.96
N ASN A 424 1.29 -6.88 25.70
CA ASN A 424 2.28 -7.85 26.14
C ASN A 424 2.35 -7.95 27.67
N ILE A 425 2.30 -6.82 28.37
CA ILE A 425 2.28 -6.76 29.84
C ILE A 425 1.03 -7.46 30.37
N LEU A 426 -0.16 -7.12 29.85
CA LEU A 426 -1.43 -7.69 30.31
C LEU A 426 -1.50 -9.20 30.04
N LEU A 427 -1.01 -9.68 28.89
CA LEU A 427 -0.90 -11.11 28.60
C LEU A 427 0.08 -11.81 29.53
N GLY A 428 1.22 -11.18 29.85
CA GLY A 428 2.21 -11.69 30.81
C GLY A 428 1.61 -11.86 32.22
N MET A 429 0.93 -10.85 32.71
CA MET A 429 0.23 -10.90 34.02
C MET A 429 -0.85 -11.99 34.03
N ALA A 430 -1.62 -12.14 32.94
CA ALA A 430 -2.66 -13.16 32.88
C ALA A 430 -2.08 -14.58 32.92
N LYS A 431 -0.91 -14.83 32.27
CA LYS A 431 -0.23 -16.13 32.23
C LYS A 431 0.44 -16.49 33.57
N GLN A 432 1.04 -15.53 34.27
CA GLN A 432 1.68 -15.77 35.58
C GLN A 432 0.73 -16.18 36.67
N ASN A 433 -0.53 -15.76 36.60
CA ASN A 433 -1.57 -16.07 37.58
C ASN A 433 -2.30 -17.40 37.33
N VAL A 434 -1.85 -18.25 36.41
CA VAL A 434 -2.35 -19.62 36.32
C VAL A 434 -1.60 -20.45 37.36
N PRO A 435 -2.28 -21.05 38.39
CA PRO A 435 -1.61 -21.96 39.30
C PRO A 435 -0.94 -23.05 38.43
N GLN A 436 0.36 -23.24 38.61
CA GLN A 436 1.00 -24.42 38.03
C GLN A 436 0.28 -25.64 38.64
N PRO A 437 -0.18 -26.60 37.82
CA PRO A 437 -0.68 -27.83 38.41
C PRO A 437 0.45 -28.41 39.27
N GLU A 438 0.17 -28.66 40.54
CA GLU A 438 1.08 -29.34 41.43
C GLU A 438 1.61 -30.57 40.71
N ILE A 439 2.92 -30.65 40.56
CA ILE A 439 3.62 -31.79 39.98
C ILE A 439 3.42 -32.98 40.93
N GLY A 440 2.33 -33.68 40.74
CA GLY A 440 1.95 -34.85 41.55
C GLY A 440 0.81 -35.58 40.89
N GLN A 441 1.01 -36.11 39.74
CA GLN A 441 0.47 -37.42 39.30
C GLN A 441 0.78 -37.66 37.82
N ASN A 442 1.48 -38.76 37.57
CA ASN A 442 1.74 -39.43 36.32
C ASN A 442 0.56 -39.38 35.33
N TYR A 443 0.69 -38.61 34.25
CA TYR A 443 -0.06 -38.86 33.02
C TYR A 443 0.83 -38.77 31.80
N GLY A 444 0.75 -39.85 31.01
CA GLY A 444 1.58 -40.19 29.92
C GLY A 444 1.83 -39.06 28.88
N TYR A 445 3.02 -39.09 28.39
CA TYR A 445 3.47 -38.36 27.22
C TYR A 445 2.54 -38.52 26.04
N TYR A 446 1.94 -37.41 25.60
CA TYR A 446 1.57 -37.24 24.20
C TYR A 446 2.49 -36.17 23.60
N ASN A 447 3.48 -36.67 22.87
CA ASN A 447 4.31 -35.86 21.98
C ASN A 447 3.46 -35.20 20.92
N ASN A 448 3.28 -33.88 21.02
CA ASN A 448 2.82 -33.07 19.92
C ASN A 448 4.04 -32.35 19.32
N ALA A 449 4.63 -32.99 18.32
CA ALA A 449 5.70 -32.41 17.50
C ALA A 449 5.06 -31.35 16.58
N GLY A 450 5.01 -30.11 17.07
CA GLY A 450 4.67 -28.94 16.26
C GLY A 450 5.93 -28.11 16.04
N ASN A 451 6.39 -28.05 14.82
CA ASN A 451 7.52 -27.28 14.33
C ASN A 451 7.60 -25.85 14.90
N ASN A 452 8.59 -25.60 15.73
CA ASN A 452 9.12 -24.26 15.97
C ASN A 452 10.62 -24.30 15.71
N MET A 453 11.03 -23.96 14.49
CA MET A 453 12.41 -23.57 14.20
C MET A 453 12.64 -22.18 14.82
N ASN A 454 13.35 -22.16 15.93
CA ASN A 454 13.90 -20.95 16.51
C ASN A 454 15.43 -21.03 16.40
N PRO A 455 16.10 -20.20 15.60
CA PRO A 455 17.55 -20.10 15.64
C PRO A 455 17.94 -19.14 16.77
N GLY A 456 18.05 -19.65 17.98
CA GLY A 456 18.53 -18.93 19.16
C GLY A 456 19.99 -19.23 19.40
N MET A 457 20.80 -18.19 19.38
CA MET A 457 22.19 -18.16 19.78
C MET A 457 22.37 -18.66 21.22
N ASN A 458 23.19 -19.69 21.35
CA ASN A 458 23.64 -20.23 22.61
C ASN A 458 24.95 -19.54 23.00
N TYR A 459 24.88 -18.62 23.96
CA TYR A 459 26.11 -18.18 24.69
C TYR A 459 26.32 -19.11 25.87
N GLY A 460 27.45 -19.78 25.80
CA GLY A 460 27.92 -20.69 26.84
C GLY A 460 28.11 -19.99 28.18
N ASN A 461 27.77 -20.68 29.24
CA ASN A 461 28.30 -20.41 30.55
C ASN A 461 28.86 -21.72 31.10
N ASN A 462 30.18 -21.81 31.05
CA ASN A 462 30.95 -22.80 31.75
C ASN A 462 30.81 -22.58 33.24
N ASN A 463 30.22 -23.54 33.95
CA ASN A 463 30.52 -23.70 35.35
C ASN A 463 30.84 -25.16 35.62
N VAL A 464 32.11 -25.39 35.74
CA VAL A 464 32.75 -26.60 36.19
C VAL A 464 32.43 -26.79 37.69
N ASN A 465 31.91 -27.91 38.06
CA ASN A 465 32.01 -28.37 39.43
C ASN A 465 32.40 -29.86 39.47
N PRO A 466 33.56 -30.20 39.99
CA PRO A 466 34.01 -31.58 40.12
C PRO A 466 33.73 -32.11 41.52
N GLY A 467 33.06 -33.24 41.59
CA GLY A 467 32.92 -33.93 42.86
C GLY A 467 32.27 -35.30 42.77
N MET A 468 33.09 -36.29 42.58
CA MET A 468 33.16 -37.53 43.40
C MET A 468 31.83 -38.27 43.68
N ASN A 469 31.60 -39.52 43.43
CA ASN A 469 32.42 -40.73 43.57
C ASN A 469 31.51 -41.93 43.90
N TYR A 470 32.00 -43.14 43.66
CA TYR A 470 31.55 -44.47 44.08
C TYR A 470 30.20 -44.98 43.51
N GLY A 471 30.12 -45.96 42.65
CA GLY A 471 30.67 -47.29 42.82
C GLY A 471 29.59 -48.22 43.32
N ASN A 472 29.01 -49.00 42.45
CA ASN A 472 28.80 -50.39 42.83
C ASN A 472 28.53 -51.28 41.59
N ASN A 473 29.36 -52.28 41.48
CA ASN A 473 29.20 -53.47 40.68
C ASN A 473 27.96 -54.25 41.10
N ASN A 474 27.20 -54.74 40.15
CA ASN A 474 26.71 -56.09 40.26
C ASN A 474 26.49 -56.71 38.87
N VAL A 475 27.36 -57.63 38.61
CA VAL A 475 27.32 -58.67 37.59
C VAL A 475 26.24 -59.68 37.97
N ASN A 476 25.40 -60.05 37.06
CA ASN A 476 24.84 -61.41 37.08
C ASN A 476 24.56 -61.89 35.66
N PRO A 477 25.21 -63.03 35.29
CA PRO A 477 24.94 -63.71 34.03
C PRO A 477 24.03 -64.91 34.26
N GLY A 478 23.15 -65.22 33.40
CA GLY A 478 22.39 -66.48 33.37
C GLY A 478 21.42 -66.47 32.21
N MET A 479 21.81 -67.05 31.08
CA MET A 479 21.48 -68.40 30.66
C MET A 479 19.98 -68.74 30.91
N ASN A 480 19.15 -69.19 30.00
CA ASN A 480 19.33 -70.27 29.01
C ASN A 480 17.99 -70.64 28.36
N TYR A 481 17.98 -71.14 27.14
CA TYR A 481 17.10 -72.10 26.49
C TYR A 481 15.58 -71.93 26.59
N GLY A 482 14.75 -71.99 25.54
CA GLY A 482 14.65 -72.95 24.45
C GLY A 482 13.17 -73.23 24.16
N ASN A 483 12.94 -73.50 22.93
CA ASN A 483 11.81 -74.01 22.16
C ASN A 483 11.05 -72.97 21.34
#